data_ed682840ec368c7da0c7ce69f1f9d3f4
#
_entry.id   ed682840ec368c7da0c7ce69f1f9d3f4
#
_cell.length_a   1.000
_cell.length_b   1.000
_cell.length_c   1.000
_cell.angle_alpha   90.00
_cell.angle_beta   90.00
_cell.angle_gamma   90.00
#
_symmetry.space_group_name_H-M   'P 1'
#
loop_
_entity.id
_entity.type
_entity.pdbx_description
1 polymer ?
#
loop_
_entity_poly.entity_id
_entity_poly.type
_entity_poly.pdbx_seq_one_letter_code
_entity_poly.pdbx_strand_id
1 'polypeptide(L)'
;MSIRTASLPLSQVRLRQLVQDLAAREHEWLSLVRYDSSRRWYQRLTCADDHEVWLLSWLPGQRTGFHDHGESSGAFTVARGTLRERAAPGCRPGPSAGVSPGEARSFGPRYVHDVINASVHPAVSVHAYSPPLTSMRRFEVGPSGLERVGTETAARW
;
A
#
# COMPACT_ATOMS: atom_id res chain seq x y z
N MET A 1 -1.74 -31.41 20.75
CA MET A 1 -2.55 -30.36 20.13
C MET A 1 -1.81 -29.03 20.36
N SER A 2 -1.02 -28.60 19.41
CA SER A 2 -0.23 -27.34 19.55
C SER A 2 -1.19 -26.15 19.38
N ILE A 3 -1.40 -25.40 20.44
CA ILE A 3 -2.11 -24.12 20.38
C ILE A 3 -1.17 -23.17 19.64
N ARG A 4 -1.45 -22.86 18.36
CA ARG A 4 -0.81 -21.73 17.67
C ARG A 4 -1.27 -20.47 18.38
N THR A 5 -0.40 -19.87 19.15
CA THR A 5 -0.63 -18.53 19.67
C THR A 5 -0.67 -17.59 18.47
N ALA A 6 -1.84 -17.03 18.18
CA ALA A 6 -1.97 -16.04 17.12
C ALA A 6 -1.03 -14.87 17.45
N SER A 7 -0.12 -14.55 16.55
CA SER A 7 0.74 -13.37 16.70
C SER A 7 -0.11 -12.09 16.72
N LEU A 8 0.22 -11.19 17.64
CA LEU A 8 -0.47 -9.90 17.71
C LEU A 8 -0.14 -9.06 16.46
N PRO A 9 -1.11 -8.33 15.91
CA PRO A 9 -0.86 -7.42 14.80
C PRO A 9 0.24 -6.39 15.13
N LEU A 10 1.03 -6.05 14.13
CA LEU A 10 2.06 -5.00 14.26
C LEU A 10 1.40 -3.63 14.39
N SER A 11 1.98 -2.78 15.23
CA SER A 11 1.56 -1.38 15.34
C SER A 11 1.92 -0.58 14.08
N GLN A 12 1.24 0.54 13.86
CA GLN A 12 1.55 1.46 12.76
C GLN A 12 3.01 1.94 12.79
N VAL A 13 3.57 2.15 13.99
CA VAL A 13 4.98 2.56 14.17
C VAL A 13 5.91 1.45 13.66
N ARG A 14 5.63 0.20 14.01
CA ARG A 14 6.43 -0.94 13.55
C ARG A 14 6.32 -1.17 12.05
N LEU A 15 5.13 -1.04 11.48
CA LEU A 15 4.91 -1.12 10.04
C LEU A 15 5.68 -0.03 9.29
N ARG A 16 5.66 1.20 9.81
CA ARG A 16 6.40 2.32 9.25
C ARG A 16 7.91 2.07 9.26
N GLN A 17 8.47 1.61 10.38
CA GLN A 17 9.88 1.23 10.48
C GLN A 17 10.23 0.12 9.49
N LEU A 18 9.41 -0.91 9.41
CA LEU A 18 9.63 -2.06 8.54
C LEU A 18 9.75 -1.65 7.07
N VAL A 19 8.84 -0.82 6.56
CA VAL A 19 8.90 -0.38 5.16
C VAL A 19 10.09 0.55 4.90
N GLN A 20 10.43 1.44 5.84
CA GLN A 20 11.59 2.34 5.70
C GLN A 20 12.92 1.57 5.72
N ASP A 21 13.07 0.61 6.63
CA ASP A 21 14.27 -0.21 6.74
C ASP A 21 14.46 -1.07 5.49
N LEU A 22 13.40 -1.66 4.95
CA LEU A 22 13.50 -2.45 3.73
C LEU A 22 13.78 -1.57 2.51
N ALA A 23 13.12 -0.42 2.38
CA ALA A 23 13.37 0.51 1.29
C ALA A 23 14.83 0.98 1.23
N ALA A 24 15.48 1.17 2.40
CA ALA A 24 16.88 1.55 2.50
C ALA A 24 17.86 0.43 2.10
N ARG A 25 17.44 -0.83 2.14
CA ARG A 25 18.24 -1.99 1.73
C ARG A 25 18.02 -2.35 0.26
N GLU A 26 18.40 -1.45 -0.62
CA GLU A 26 18.14 -1.54 -2.07
C GLU A 26 18.63 -2.87 -2.69
N HIS A 27 19.72 -3.42 -2.19
CA HIS A 27 20.29 -4.69 -2.66
C HIS A 27 19.36 -5.90 -2.46
N GLU A 28 18.38 -5.80 -1.55
CA GLU A 28 17.42 -6.89 -1.29
C GLU A 28 16.26 -6.92 -2.29
N TRP A 29 15.96 -5.80 -2.95
CA TRP A 29 14.77 -5.73 -3.79
C TRP A 29 15.01 -5.20 -5.21
N LEU A 30 16.10 -4.48 -5.48
CA LEU A 30 16.30 -3.81 -6.77
C LEU A 30 16.25 -4.79 -7.96
N SER A 31 16.87 -5.96 -7.82
CA SER A 31 16.91 -6.98 -8.88
C SER A 31 15.54 -7.63 -9.17
N LEU A 32 14.60 -7.50 -8.24
CA LEU A 32 13.24 -8.04 -8.37
C LEU A 32 12.32 -7.14 -9.18
N VAL A 33 12.60 -5.82 -9.21
CA VAL A 33 11.72 -4.81 -9.81
C VAL A 33 11.48 -5.10 -11.29
N ARG A 34 10.22 -5.08 -11.67
CA ARG A 34 9.75 -5.13 -13.07
C ARG A 34 8.79 -3.98 -13.30
N TYR A 35 8.64 -3.56 -14.54
CA TYR A 35 7.66 -2.55 -14.95
C TYR A 35 6.73 -3.15 -16.00
N ASP A 36 5.45 -2.89 -15.88
CA ASP A 36 4.43 -3.40 -16.81
C ASP A 36 3.55 -2.21 -17.24
N SER A 37 3.48 -1.97 -18.54
CA SER A 37 2.71 -0.85 -19.10
C SER A 37 1.20 -1.09 -19.10
N SER A 38 0.75 -2.34 -18.96
CA SER A 38 -0.66 -2.69 -18.93
C SER A 38 -1.29 -2.58 -17.55
N ARG A 39 -0.48 -2.71 -16.50
CA ARG A 39 -0.93 -2.66 -15.10
C ARG A 39 0.22 -2.35 -14.17
N ARG A 40 -0.07 -1.91 -12.93
CA ARG A 40 0.95 -1.82 -11.90
C ARG A 40 1.52 -3.21 -11.62
N TRP A 41 2.84 -3.30 -11.59
CA TRP A 41 3.52 -4.51 -11.16
C TRP A 41 3.67 -4.52 -9.64
N TYR A 42 3.50 -5.68 -9.04
CA TYR A 42 3.71 -5.90 -7.62
C TYR A 42 4.19 -7.31 -7.34
N GLN A 43 4.95 -7.46 -6.26
CA GLN A 43 5.43 -8.75 -5.78
C GLN A 43 5.39 -8.78 -4.25
N ARG A 44 4.84 -9.84 -3.69
CA ARG A 44 4.91 -10.07 -2.26
C ARG A 44 6.30 -10.56 -1.88
N LEU A 45 6.97 -9.87 -0.96
CA LEU A 45 8.31 -10.18 -0.46
C LEU A 45 8.26 -11.03 0.81
N THR A 46 7.29 -10.79 1.67
CA THR A 46 7.13 -11.48 2.96
C THR A 46 5.66 -11.81 3.19
N CYS A 47 5.41 -12.99 3.74
CA CYS A 47 4.11 -13.41 4.24
C CYS A 47 4.33 -14.15 5.56
N ALA A 48 4.14 -13.45 6.67
CA ALA A 48 4.21 -13.97 8.03
C ALA A 48 2.80 -14.10 8.64
N ASP A 49 2.70 -14.69 9.83
CA ASP A 49 1.39 -14.87 10.49
C ASP A 49 0.76 -13.53 10.91
N ASP A 50 1.58 -12.50 11.17
CA ASP A 50 1.15 -11.20 11.69
C ASP A 50 1.24 -10.06 10.67
N HIS A 51 1.95 -10.23 9.54
CA HIS A 51 2.09 -9.20 8.53
C HIS A 51 2.50 -9.74 7.16
N GLU A 52 2.35 -8.91 6.15
CA GLU A 52 2.92 -9.13 4.82
C GLU A 52 3.55 -7.85 4.27
N VAL A 53 4.52 -8.02 3.35
CA VAL A 53 5.25 -6.93 2.72
C VAL A 53 5.24 -7.10 1.21
N TRP A 54 4.98 -5.99 0.51
CA TRP A 54 4.87 -5.94 -0.94
C TRP A 54 5.82 -4.90 -1.54
N LEU A 55 6.39 -5.24 -2.68
CA LEU A 55 7.15 -4.34 -3.55
C LEU A 55 6.27 -3.99 -4.75
N LEU A 56 6.13 -2.69 -5.04
CA LEU A 56 5.35 -2.19 -6.17
C LEU A 56 6.21 -1.29 -7.05
N SER A 57 5.99 -1.36 -8.35
CA SER A 57 6.54 -0.40 -9.31
C SER A 57 5.44 0.36 -10.03
N TRP A 58 5.77 1.58 -10.46
CA TRP A 58 4.83 2.53 -11.00
C TRP A 58 5.42 3.23 -12.22
N LEU A 59 4.87 3.00 -13.38
CA LEU A 59 5.11 3.87 -14.52
C LEU A 59 4.32 5.18 -14.38
N PRO A 60 4.74 6.27 -15.08
CA PRO A 60 3.98 7.52 -15.07
C PRO A 60 2.49 7.31 -15.34
N GLY A 61 1.63 7.91 -14.51
CA GLY A 61 0.18 7.82 -14.61
C GLY A 61 -0.47 6.59 -13.95
N GLN A 62 0.30 5.59 -13.58
CA GLN A 62 -0.27 4.43 -12.86
C GLN A 62 -0.74 4.81 -11.47
N ARG A 63 -1.90 4.28 -11.07
CA ARG A 63 -2.57 4.61 -9.80
C ARG A 63 -3.32 3.43 -9.24
N THR A 64 -3.64 3.50 -7.95
CA THR A 64 -4.48 2.49 -7.29
C THR A 64 -5.96 2.71 -7.53
N GLY A 65 -6.42 3.94 -7.64
CA GLY A 65 -7.79 4.33 -7.36
C GLY A 65 -8.08 4.31 -5.84
N PHE A 66 -9.21 4.89 -5.43
CA PHE A 66 -9.59 4.89 -4.02
C PHE A 66 -9.92 3.48 -3.55
N HIS A 67 -9.28 3.08 -2.47
CA HIS A 67 -9.46 1.76 -1.86
C HIS A 67 -9.11 1.82 -0.37
N ASP A 68 -9.55 0.82 0.37
CA ASP A 68 -9.05 0.52 1.71
C ASP A 68 -8.39 -0.87 1.76
N HIS A 69 -7.93 -1.25 2.93
CA HIS A 69 -7.24 -2.53 3.16
C HIS A 69 -8.01 -3.39 4.18
N GLY A 70 -9.35 -3.24 4.22
CA GLY A 70 -10.20 -3.93 5.16
C GLY A 70 -9.81 -3.63 6.61
N GLU A 71 -9.64 -4.66 7.39
CA GLU A 71 -9.29 -4.56 8.82
C GLU A 71 -7.76 -4.47 9.08
N SER A 72 -6.94 -4.48 8.02
CA SER A 72 -5.49 -4.35 8.18
C SER A 72 -5.09 -2.89 8.41
N SER A 73 -4.19 -2.69 9.36
CA SER A 73 -3.35 -1.49 9.39
C SER A 73 -2.27 -1.60 8.33
N GLY A 74 -1.73 -0.48 7.89
CA GLY A 74 -0.69 -0.50 6.89
C GLY A 74 0.29 0.65 6.99
N ALA A 75 1.36 0.53 6.22
CA ALA A 75 2.29 1.60 5.96
C ALA A 75 2.89 1.43 4.57
N PHE A 76 3.29 2.53 3.94
CA PHE A 76 4.10 2.50 2.73
C PHE A 76 5.14 3.60 2.73
N THR A 77 6.20 3.37 1.97
CA THR A 77 7.24 4.35 1.69
C THR A 77 7.61 4.31 0.22
N VAL A 78 8.13 5.40 -0.30
CA VAL A 78 8.74 5.45 -1.63
C VAL A 78 10.22 5.09 -1.48
N ALA A 79 10.67 4.12 -2.26
CA ALA A 79 12.07 3.72 -2.32
C ALA A 79 12.82 4.44 -3.46
N ARG A 80 12.16 4.66 -4.60
CA ARG A 80 12.68 5.42 -5.75
C ARG A 80 11.56 6.22 -6.42
N GLY A 81 11.91 7.39 -6.95
CA GLY A 81 10.95 8.29 -7.59
C GLY A 81 10.08 9.01 -6.58
N THR A 82 8.89 9.42 -6.98
CA THR A 82 7.92 10.10 -6.12
C THR A 82 6.52 9.60 -6.41
N LEU A 83 5.68 9.56 -5.38
CA LEU A 83 4.26 9.27 -5.50
C LEU A 83 3.44 10.41 -4.89
N ARG A 84 2.16 10.44 -5.17
CA ARG A 84 1.21 11.31 -4.49
C ARG A 84 0.12 10.46 -3.86
N GLU A 85 -0.23 10.81 -2.63
CA GLU A 85 -1.33 10.18 -1.90
C GLU A 85 -2.48 11.18 -1.74
N ARG A 86 -3.68 10.69 -1.88
CA ARG A 86 -4.91 11.40 -1.56
C ARG A 86 -5.75 10.56 -0.60
N ALA A 87 -5.76 10.94 0.65
CA ALA A 87 -6.61 10.30 1.65
C ALA A 87 -8.06 10.79 1.55
N ALA A 88 -9.00 9.95 1.96
CA ALA A 88 -10.41 10.26 1.96
C ALA A 88 -11.06 9.96 3.31
N PRO A 89 -10.75 10.74 4.37
CA PRO A 89 -11.36 10.56 5.68
C PRO A 89 -12.87 10.78 5.60
N GLY A 90 -13.65 9.87 6.23
CA GLY A 90 -15.11 9.91 6.15
C GLY A 90 -15.66 9.79 4.73
N CYS A 91 -14.95 9.09 3.85
CA CYS A 91 -15.30 8.92 2.43
C CYS A 91 -15.37 10.24 1.63
N ARG A 92 -14.65 11.26 2.08
CA ARG A 92 -14.51 12.54 1.37
C ARG A 92 -13.07 12.76 0.95
N PRO A 93 -12.78 12.80 -0.38
CA PRO A 93 -11.43 13.02 -0.86
C PRO A 93 -10.84 14.34 -0.33
N GLY A 94 -9.74 14.23 0.38
CA GLY A 94 -8.94 15.37 0.86
C GLY A 94 -7.95 15.88 -0.20
N PRO A 95 -7.01 16.75 0.21
CA PRO A 95 -5.95 17.23 -0.68
C PRO A 95 -4.97 16.11 -1.00
N SER A 96 -4.33 16.22 -2.16
CA SER A 96 -3.23 15.34 -2.56
C SER A 96 -1.91 15.82 -1.97
N ALA A 97 -1.12 14.90 -1.43
CA ALA A 97 0.20 15.18 -0.86
C ALA A 97 1.28 14.32 -1.50
N GLY A 98 2.47 14.89 -1.70
CA GLY A 98 3.62 14.16 -2.20
C GLY A 98 4.21 13.21 -1.17
N VAL A 99 4.78 12.12 -1.65
CA VAL A 99 5.58 11.17 -0.86
C VAL A 99 6.89 10.94 -1.61
N SER A 100 7.98 11.34 -0.98
CA SER A 100 9.34 11.24 -1.53
C SER A 100 10.13 10.11 -0.87
N PRO A 101 11.28 9.70 -1.43
CA PRO A 101 12.12 8.68 -0.82
C PRO A 101 12.46 8.98 0.64
N GLY A 102 12.31 7.97 1.51
CA GLY A 102 12.51 8.10 2.95
C GLY A 102 11.29 8.56 3.75
N GLU A 103 10.31 9.19 3.10
CA GLU A 103 9.04 9.49 3.73
C GLU A 103 8.13 8.25 3.76
N ALA A 104 7.41 8.08 4.85
CA ALA A 104 6.45 6.99 5.01
C ALA A 104 5.10 7.50 5.50
N ARG A 105 4.05 6.81 5.07
CA ARG A 105 2.68 6.97 5.56
C ARG A 105 2.29 5.72 6.31
N SER A 106 1.62 5.87 7.44
CA SER A 106 1.02 4.75 8.17
C SER A 106 -0.43 5.07 8.49
N PHE A 107 -1.24 4.04 8.57
CA PHE A 107 -2.69 4.17 8.73
C PHE A 107 -3.29 2.96 9.43
N GLY A 108 -4.42 3.18 10.08
CA GLY A 108 -5.23 2.15 10.73
C GLY A 108 -6.19 1.43 9.78
N PRO A 109 -7.02 0.51 10.33
CA PRO A 109 -8.04 -0.20 9.56
C PRO A 109 -9.00 0.74 8.83
N ARG A 110 -9.50 0.31 7.69
CA ARG A 110 -10.51 1.03 6.86
C ARG A 110 -10.07 2.39 6.36
N TYR A 111 -8.79 2.66 6.38
CA TYR A 111 -8.24 3.89 5.80
C TYR A 111 -8.41 3.88 4.28
N VAL A 112 -9.10 4.88 3.75
CA VAL A 112 -9.34 5.02 2.32
C VAL A 112 -8.37 6.01 1.71
N HIS A 113 -7.65 5.58 0.67
CA HIS A 113 -6.75 6.45 -0.08
C HIS A 113 -6.63 6.05 -1.54
N ASP A 114 -6.07 6.96 -2.33
CA ASP A 114 -5.62 6.76 -3.70
C ASP A 114 -4.16 7.18 -3.79
N VAL A 115 -3.35 6.35 -4.44
CA VAL A 115 -1.92 6.61 -4.68
C VAL A 115 -1.66 6.60 -6.18
N ILE A 116 -0.93 7.60 -6.65
CA ILE A 116 -0.61 7.79 -8.08
C ILE A 116 0.85 8.17 -8.28
N ASN A 117 1.46 7.66 -9.34
CA ASN A 117 2.67 8.24 -9.90
C ASN A 117 2.29 9.38 -10.86
N ALA A 118 2.26 10.60 -10.35
CA ALA A 118 1.96 11.80 -11.12
C ALA A 118 3.22 12.44 -11.76
N SER A 119 4.39 11.80 -11.62
CA SER A 119 5.65 12.26 -12.19
C SER A 119 5.86 11.72 -13.61
N VAL A 120 6.91 12.20 -14.27
CA VAL A 120 7.34 11.71 -15.60
C VAL A 120 8.36 10.56 -15.50
N HIS A 121 8.72 10.17 -14.29
CA HIS A 121 9.69 9.09 -14.02
C HIS A 121 9.04 7.90 -13.34
N PRO A 122 9.57 6.69 -13.55
CA PRO A 122 9.13 5.52 -12.79
C PRO A 122 9.35 5.68 -11.28
N ALA A 123 8.56 4.97 -10.48
CA ALA A 123 8.71 4.93 -9.04
C ALA A 123 8.67 3.49 -8.52
N VAL A 124 9.24 3.27 -7.33
CA VAL A 124 9.20 2.02 -6.59
C VAL A 124 8.79 2.32 -5.16
N SER A 125 7.89 1.52 -4.61
CA SER A 125 7.40 1.66 -3.24
C SER A 125 7.37 0.32 -2.52
N VAL A 126 7.48 0.38 -1.19
CA VAL A 126 7.38 -0.75 -0.28
C VAL A 126 6.18 -0.55 0.60
N HIS A 127 5.31 -1.55 0.69
CA HIS A 127 4.08 -1.54 1.46
C HIS A 127 4.06 -2.70 2.46
N ALA A 128 3.55 -2.47 3.65
CA ALA A 128 3.36 -3.52 4.66
C ALA A 128 1.97 -3.41 5.27
N TYR A 129 1.37 -4.56 5.59
CA TYR A 129 0.03 -4.67 6.16
C TYR A 129 0.02 -5.66 7.32
N SER A 130 -0.73 -5.34 8.37
CA SER A 130 -0.89 -6.21 9.54
C SER A 130 -2.32 -6.09 10.12
N PRO A 131 -3.01 -7.22 10.33
CA PRO A 131 -2.65 -8.54 9.83
C PRO A 131 -2.54 -8.60 8.31
N PRO A 132 -2.07 -9.71 7.71
CA PRO A 132 -2.03 -9.87 6.26
C PRO A 132 -3.36 -9.52 5.59
N LEU A 133 -3.32 -8.94 4.40
CA LEU A 133 -4.50 -8.52 3.66
C LEU A 133 -5.43 -9.70 3.37
N THR A 134 -6.71 -9.51 3.64
CA THR A 134 -7.77 -10.47 3.27
C THR A 134 -8.75 -9.90 2.25
N SER A 135 -8.93 -8.58 2.28
CA SER A 135 -9.83 -7.88 1.36
C SER A 135 -9.44 -6.43 1.18
N MET A 136 -9.80 -5.87 0.03
CA MET A 136 -9.72 -4.43 -0.27
C MET A 136 -11.07 -4.00 -0.84
N ARG A 137 -11.66 -2.94 -0.30
CA ARG A 137 -12.85 -2.32 -0.87
C ARG A 137 -12.41 -1.24 -1.85
N ARG A 138 -13.12 -1.16 -2.99
CA ARG A 138 -12.91 -0.17 -4.03
C ARG A 138 -13.99 0.89 -3.99
N PHE A 139 -13.61 2.14 -4.23
CA PHE A 139 -14.49 3.30 -4.18
C PHE A 139 -14.33 4.17 -5.42
N GLU A 140 -15.42 4.83 -5.81
CA GLU A 140 -15.44 5.86 -6.85
C GLU A 140 -16.07 7.14 -6.31
N VAL A 141 -15.73 8.26 -6.94
CA VAL A 141 -16.28 9.57 -6.56
C VAL A 141 -17.71 9.66 -7.04
N GLY A 142 -18.65 9.75 -6.09
CA GLY A 142 -20.07 9.98 -6.32
C GLY A 142 -20.49 11.40 -5.94
N PRO A 143 -21.81 11.72 -6.09
CA PRO A 143 -22.33 13.07 -5.83
C PRO A 143 -22.15 13.57 -4.38
N SER A 144 -22.11 12.66 -3.41
CA SER A 144 -22.02 12.96 -1.97
C SER A 144 -20.70 12.57 -1.31
N GLY A 145 -19.73 12.10 -2.09
CA GLY A 145 -18.45 11.59 -1.61
C GLY A 145 -18.12 10.27 -2.29
N LEU A 146 -17.26 9.47 -1.66
CA LEU A 146 -16.90 8.16 -2.19
C LEU A 146 -18.00 7.13 -1.97
N GLU A 147 -18.29 6.38 -3.01
CA GLU A 147 -19.25 5.27 -3.01
C GLU A 147 -18.51 3.96 -3.25
N ARG A 148 -18.82 2.94 -2.46
CA ARG A 148 -18.21 1.62 -2.64
C ARG A 148 -18.75 0.96 -3.91
N VAL A 149 -17.84 0.56 -4.80
CA VAL A 149 -18.18 -0.09 -6.08
C VAL A 149 -17.79 -1.56 -6.14
N GLY A 150 -17.00 -2.05 -5.20
CA GLY A 150 -16.62 -3.45 -5.16
C GLY A 150 -15.75 -3.83 -3.98
N THR A 151 -15.49 -5.13 -3.85
CA THR A 151 -14.57 -5.70 -2.89
C THR A 151 -13.72 -6.75 -3.60
N GLU A 152 -12.39 -6.67 -3.44
CA GLU A 152 -11.44 -7.68 -3.89
C GLU A 152 -11.01 -8.52 -2.71
N THR A 153 -10.87 -9.83 -2.91
CA THR A 153 -10.36 -10.76 -1.90
C THR A 153 -8.94 -11.21 -2.24
N ALA A 154 -8.20 -11.67 -1.23
CA ALA A 154 -6.81 -12.12 -1.37
C ALA A 154 -6.59 -13.20 -2.45
N ALA A 155 -7.60 -13.97 -2.80
CA ALA A 155 -7.52 -14.98 -3.86
C ALA A 155 -7.33 -14.40 -5.29
N ARG A 156 -7.41 -13.09 -5.45
CA ARG A 156 -7.28 -12.38 -6.73
C ARG A 156 -6.00 -11.54 -6.85
N TRP A 157 -5.09 -11.68 -5.91
CA TRP A 157 -3.80 -10.94 -5.89
C TRP A 157 -2.61 -11.83 -6.19
#